data_9aa1dde757553485c0882fc73ec04d06
#
_entry.id   9aa1dde757553485c0882fc73ec04d06
#
_cell.length_a   1.000
_cell.length_b   1.000
_cell.length_c   1.000
_cell.angle_alpha   90.00
_cell.angle_beta   90.00
_cell.angle_gamma   90.00
#
_symmetry.space_group_name_H-M   'P 1'
#
loop_
_entity.id
_entity.type
_entity.pdbx_description
1 polymer ?
#
loop_
_entity_poly.entity_id
_entity_poly.type
_entity_poly.pdbx_seq_one_letter_code
_entity_poly.pdbx_strand_id
1 'polypeptide(L)'
;MAGIAGIMAWQAEDIRVVNVGDTWDLGGYEFTLEDVRQERGPNYFTTMADIRLAKNGTELALMNPEKRNYPVAQMPTTEAAIDYNMMRDVYVVIGDPQADGGWAVRTYIKPMANWIWLGSALMALGGLISLTDRRFRVAAGARKQTTIGGVPAE
;
A
#
# COMPACT_ATOMS: atom_id res chain seq x y z
N MET A 1 -12.36 -9.55 -8.53
CA MET A 1 -13.35 -8.68 -7.83
C MET A 1 -13.30 -8.82 -6.31
N ALA A 2 -13.22 -10.04 -5.73
CA ALA A 2 -13.19 -10.22 -4.27
C ALA A 2 -12.02 -9.52 -3.54
N GLY A 3 -10.82 -9.46 -4.13
CA GLY A 3 -9.65 -8.82 -3.50
C GLY A 3 -9.80 -7.31 -3.32
N ILE A 4 -10.40 -6.61 -4.28
CA ILE A 4 -10.62 -5.15 -4.21
C ILE A 4 -11.67 -4.83 -3.15
N ALA A 5 -12.76 -5.64 -3.08
CA ALA A 5 -13.80 -5.47 -2.08
C ALA A 5 -13.27 -5.70 -0.65
N GLY A 6 -12.36 -6.67 -0.46
CA GLY A 6 -11.73 -6.93 0.83
C GLY A 6 -10.85 -5.78 1.33
N ILE A 7 -10.06 -5.16 0.44
CA ILE A 7 -9.23 -4.01 0.81
C ILE A 7 -10.10 -2.81 1.20
N MET A 8 -11.18 -2.54 0.45
CA MET A 8 -12.07 -1.42 0.75
C MET A 8 -12.90 -1.62 2.04
N ALA A 9 -13.25 -2.87 2.37
CA ALA A 9 -14.06 -3.17 3.55
C ALA A 9 -13.28 -3.07 4.87
N TRP A 10 -11.95 -3.24 4.84
CA TRP A 10 -11.11 -3.28 6.04
C TRP A 10 -10.04 -2.19 6.10
N GLN A 11 -10.08 -1.24 5.18
CA GLN A 11 -9.23 -0.05 5.25
C GLN A 11 -9.69 0.83 6.42
N ALA A 12 -8.76 1.18 7.31
CA ALA A 12 -8.99 2.19 8.33
C ALA A 12 -8.27 3.47 7.92
N GLU A 13 -9.01 4.59 8.00
CA GLU A 13 -8.49 5.93 7.76
C GLU A 13 -8.90 6.82 8.93
N ASP A 14 -7.96 7.64 9.37
CA ASP A 14 -8.22 8.65 10.37
C ASP A 14 -7.51 9.96 10.00
N ILE A 15 -8.23 11.06 10.13
CA ILE A 15 -7.73 12.41 9.88
C ILE A 15 -8.04 13.23 11.11
N ARG A 16 -7.00 13.71 11.77
CA ARG A 16 -7.14 14.50 12.98
C ARG A 16 -6.09 15.58 13.10
N VAL A 17 -6.33 16.51 14.01
CA VAL A 17 -5.34 17.48 14.46
C VAL A 17 -4.74 16.96 15.75
N VAL A 18 -3.42 16.90 15.82
CA VAL A 18 -2.68 16.39 17.00
C VAL A 18 -1.59 17.38 17.38
N ASN A 19 -1.29 17.42 18.68
CA ASN A 19 -0.16 18.17 19.23
C ASN A 19 1.00 17.22 19.51
N VAL A 20 2.19 17.77 19.67
CA VAL A 20 3.34 16.99 20.12
C VAL A 20 3.05 16.42 21.51
N GLY A 21 3.21 15.12 21.67
CA GLY A 21 2.87 14.33 22.84
C GLY A 21 1.50 13.65 22.80
N ASP A 22 0.65 13.98 21.83
CA ASP A 22 -0.65 13.33 21.69
C ASP A 22 -0.51 11.90 21.17
N THR A 23 -1.39 11.04 21.67
CA THR A 23 -1.48 9.63 21.29
C THR A 23 -2.88 9.33 20.75
N TRP A 24 -2.96 8.51 19.71
CA TRP A 24 -4.25 8.04 19.15
C TRP A 24 -4.19 6.60 18.70
N ASP A 25 -5.36 5.96 18.69
CA ASP A 25 -5.52 4.58 18.25
C ASP A 25 -6.20 4.51 16.89
N LEU A 26 -5.70 3.64 16.01
CA LEU A 26 -6.35 3.28 14.77
C LEU A 26 -6.09 1.81 14.44
N GLY A 27 -7.15 1.04 14.21
CA GLY A 27 -7.04 -0.37 13.82
C GLY A 27 -6.29 -1.27 14.80
N GLY A 28 -6.28 -0.92 16.09
CA GLY A 28 -5.57 -1.64 17.15
C GLY A 28 -4.06 -1.34 17.19
N TYR A 29 -3.65 -0.25 16.59
CA TYR A 29 -2.30 0.30 16.69
C TYR A 29 -2.37 1.67 17.35
N GLU A 30 -1.39 1.93 18.19
CA GLU A 30 -1.20 3.19 18.91
C GLU A 30 -0.15 4.02 18.18
N PHE A 31 -0.46 5.28 17.95
CA PHE A 31 0.41 6.26 17.33
C PHE A 31 0.66 7.38 18.33
N THR A 32 1.89 7.83 18.47
CA THR A 32 2.26 8.96 19.33
C THR A 32 3.09 9.95 18.51
N LEU A 33 2.66 11.21 18.44
CA LEU A 33 3.46 12.27 17.84
C LEU A 33 4.54 12.72 18.85
N GLU A 34 5.78 12.33 18.64
CA GLU A 34 6.88 12.62 19.56
C GLU A 34 7.48 14.00 19.34
N ASP A 35 7.72 14.36 18.08
CA ASP A 35 8.35 15.63 17.75
C ASP A 35 7.95 16.10 16.35
N VAL A 36 8.02 17.40 16.12
CA VAL A 36 7.88 18.00 14.79
C VAL A 36 8.96 19.04 14.59
N ARG A 37 9.80 18.83 13.58
CA ARG A 37 10.91 19.70 13.24
C ARG A 37 10.68 20.38 11.92
N GLN A 38 11.09 21.65 11.85
CA GLN A 38 11.13 22.39 10.61
C GLN A 38 12.57 22.69 10.26
N GLU A 39 12.98 22.26 9.08
CA GLU A 39 14.35 22.44 8.60
C GLU A 39 14.35 23.14 7.24
N ARG A 40 15.45 23.79 6.93
CA ARG A 40 15.67 24.44 5.65
C ARG A 40 16.66 23.61 4.83
N GLY A 41 16.19 23.05 3.72
CA GLY A 41 17.03 22.43 2.70
C GLY A 41 17.62 23.46 1.72
N PRO A 42 18.37 23.00 0.74
CA PRO A 42 19.02 23.87 -0.26
C PRO A 42 18.04 24.73 -1.06
N ASN A 43 16.87 24.22 -1.38
CA ASN A 43 15.85 24.85 -2.22
C ASN A 43 14.42 24.59 -1.75
N TYR A 44 14.23 24.08 -0.51
CA TYR A 44 12.93 23.76 0.08
C TYR A 44 12.95 24.03 1.59
N PHE A 45 11.77 24.16 2.15
CA PHE A 45 11.53 24.04 3.59
C PHE A 45 10.85 22.71 3.84
N THR A 46 11.32 21.98 4.85
CA THR A 46 10.73 20.71 5.23
C THR A 46 10.13 20.77 6.62
N THR A 47 8.99 20.12 6.78
CA THR A 47 8.40 19.79 8.07
C THR A 47 8.47 18.27 8.20
N MET A 48 9.18 17.78 9.19
CA MET A 48 9.38 16.38 9.48
C MET A 48 8.78 16.06 10.84
N ALA A 49 8.01 15.01 10.94
CA ALA A 49 7.47 14.54 12.20
C ALA A 49 8.10 13.20 12.59
N ASP A 50 8.22 12.98 13.88
CA ASP A 50 8.58 11.69 14.46
C ASP A 50 7.33 11.11 15.12
N ILE A 51 6.82 10.01 14.54
CA ILE A 51 5.60 9.36 15.00
C ILE A 51 5.92 7.92 15.35
N ARG A 52 5.79 7.59 16.63
CA ARG A 52 5.98 6.23 17.12
C ARG A 52 4.75 5.41 16.83
N LEU A 53 4.96 4.22 16.27
CA LEU A 53 3.96 3.19 16.04
C LEU A 53 4.15 2.07 17.07
N ALA A 54 3.13 1.78 17.85
CA ALA A 54 3.15 0.70 18.84
C ALA A 54 1.92 -0.20 18.71
N LYS A 55 2.01 -1.40 19.24
CA LYS A 55 0.89 -2.34 19.37
C LYS A 55 1.01 -3.11 20.69
N ASN A 56 -0.06 -3.11 21.47
CA ASN A 56 -0.10 -3.78 22.78
C ASN A 56 1.08 -3.37 23.69
N GLY A 57 1.47 -2.10 23.67
CA GLY A 57 2.59 -1.58 24.45
C GLY A 57 3.98 -1.90 23.90
N THR A 58 4.07 -2.58 22.76
CA THR A 58 5.35 -2.88 22.10
C THR A 58 5.54 -1.92 20.92
N GLU A 59 6.66 -1.20 20.93
CA GLU A 59 7.06 -0.35 19.81
C GLU A 59 7.39 -1.22 18.59
N LEU A 60 6.81 -0.86 17.45
CA LEU A 60 7.01 -1.55 16.17
C LEU A 60 7.95 -0.77 15.24
N ALA A 61 7.74 0.53 15.13
CA ALA A 61 8.50 1.39 14.23
C ALA A 61 8.43 2.85 14.67
N LEU A 62 9.46 3.61 14.33
CA LEU A 62 9.43 5.08 14.30
C LEU A 62 9.20 5.52 12.85
N MET A 63 8.14 6.25 12.62
CA MET A 63 7.72 6.71 11.30
C MET A 63 8.05 8.19 11.15
N ASN A 64 8.68 8.56 10.04
CA ASN A 64 9.12 9.93 9.79
C ASN A 64 8.45 10.49 8.52
N PRO A 65 7.16 10.88 8.58
CA PRO A 65 6.52 11.57 7.46
C PRO A 65 7.12 12.96 7.29
N GLU A 66 7.28 13.37 6.03
CA GLU A 66 7.89 14.64 5.67
C GLU A 66 7.00 15.42 4.69
N LYS A 67 6.92 16.72 4.90
CA LYS A 67 6.29 17.65 3.96
C LYS A 67 7.30 18.68 3.50
N ARG A 68 7.64 18.68 2.20
CA ARG A 68 8.53 19.64 1.58
C ARG A 68 7.73 20.72 0.86
N ASN A 69 8.11 21.97 1.08
CA ASN A 69 7.59 23.10 0.36
C ASN A 69 8.71 23.74 -0.47
N TYR A 70 8.52 23.79 -1.78
CA TYR A 70 9.45 24.38 -2.73
C TYR A 70 9.00 25.80 -3.10
N PRO A 71 9.61 26.87 -2.54
CA PRO A 71 9.16 28.24 -2.74
C PRO A 71 9.20 28.70 -4.20
N VAL A 72 10.17 28.18 -4.97
CA VAL A 72 10.34 28.55 -6.38
C VAL A 72 9.30 27.87 -7.28
N ALA A 73 9.02 26.60 -7.01
CA ALA A 73 8.04 25.83 -7.77
C ALA A 73 6.60 26.05 -7.31
N GLN A 74 6.42 26.66 -6.13
CA GLN A 74 5.13 26.81 -5.43
C GLN A 74 4.35 25.50 -5.30
N MET A 75 5.05 24.39 -5.24
CA MET A 75 4.47 23.05 -5.09
C MET A 75 4.89 22.42 -3.76
N PRO A 76 3.92 22.11 -2.89
CA PRO A 76 4.18 21.26 -1.74
C PRO A 76 4.26 19.79 -2.18
N THR A 77 5.25 19.08 -1.70
CA THR A 77 5.36 17.62 -1.86
C THR A 77 5.26 16.97 -0.49
N THR A 78 4.39 15.99 -0.37
CA THR A 78 4.20 15.24 0.86
C THR A 78 4.81 13.86 0.70
N GLU A 79 5.74 13.51 1.57
CA GLU A 79 6.34 12.18 1.65
C GLU A 79 5.71 11.45 2.84
N ALA A 80 4.93 10.41 2.53
CA ALA A 80 4.32 9.58 3.53
C ALA A 80 5.37 8.64 4.15
N ALA A 81 5.36 8.50 5.47
CA ALA A 81 6.06 7.41 6.11
C ALA A 81 5.24 6.13 5.96
N ILE A 82 5.90 5.04 5.61
CA ILE A 82 5.25 3.77 5.33
C ILE A 82 5.96 2.66 6.11
N ASP A 83 5.21 1.95 6.95
CA ASP A 83 5.67 0.73 7.60
C ASP A 83 5.04 -0.49 6.91
N TYR A 84 5.90 -1.30 6.29
CA TYR A 84 5.50 -2.48 5.52
C TYR A 84 5.52 -3.73 6.38
N ASN A 85 4.43 -4.49 6.34
CA ASN A 85 4.39 -5.83 6.91
C ASN A 85 3.60 -6.76 5.97
N MET A 86 3.86 -8.08 6.04
CA MET A 86 3.12 -9.08 5.25
C MET A 86 1.61 -9.04 5.47
N MET A 87 1.15 -8.59 6.63
CA MET A 87 -0.26 -8.56 7.01
C MET A 87 -0.91 -7.19 6.82
N ARG A 88 -0.10 -6.11 6.75
CA ARG A 88 -0.62 -4.74 6.68
C ARG A 88 0.45 -3.76 6.23
N ASP A 89 0.02 -2.67 5.61
CA ASP A 89 0.82 -1.48 5.41
C ASP A 89 0.19 -0.34 6.22
N VAL A 90 1.01 0.39 6.94
CA VAL A 90 0.63 1.61 7.66
C VAL A 90 1.24 2.80 6.96
N TYR A 91 0.42 3.79 6.65
CA TYR A 91 0.82 5.05 6.05
C TYR A 91 0.50 6.18 7.00
N VAL A 92 1.46 7.04 7.24
CA VAL A 92 1.26 8.27 8.02
C VAL A 92 1.74 9.46 7.20
N VAL A 93 0.92 10.50 7.19
CA VAL A 93 1.18 11.73 6.45
C VAL A 93 1.02 12.91 7.40
N ILE A 94 1.99 13.83 7.40
CA ILE A 94 1.87 15.11 8.08
C ILE A 94 1.40 16.19 7.10
N GLY A 95 0.42 16.96 7.52
CA GLY A 95 -0.15 18.09 6.78
C GLY A 95 0.36 19.45 7.27
N ASP A 96 -0.50 20.45 7.15
CA ASP A 96 -0.19 21.82 7.55
C ASP A 96 -0.43 22.04 9.05
N PRO A 97 0.32 22.99 9.66
CA PRO A 97 0.02 23.44 11.00
C PRO A 97 -1.37 24.12 11.01
N GLN A 98 -2.11 23.87 12.06
CA GLN A 98 -3.42 24.47 12.28
C GLN A 98 -3.30 25.73 13.15
N ALA A 99 -4.33 26.57 13.14
CA ALA A 99 -4.33 27.85 13.84
C ALA A 99 -4.27 27.70 15.37
N ASP A 100 -4.65 26.55 15.90
CA ASP A 100 -4.59 26.18 17.31
C ASP A 100 -3.26 25.56 17.75
N GLY A 101 -2.26 25.53 16.87
CA GLY A 101 -0.91 25.03 17.12
C GLY A 101 -0.71 23.55 16.88
N GLY A 102 -1.79 22.80 16.56
CA GLY A 102 -1.71 21.38 16.22
C GLY A 102 -1.31 21.15 14.76
N TRP A 103 -1.06 19.89 14.43
CA TRP A 103 -0.72 19.41 13.09
C TRP A 103 -1.80 18.51 12.54
N ALA A 104 -2.20 18.73 11.29
CA ALA A 104 -3.09 17.82 10.61
C ALA A 104 -2.31 16.52 10.30
N VAL A 105 -2.72 15.41 10.87
CA VAL A 105 -2.13 14.09 10.59
C VAL A 105 -3.19 13.19 9.98
N ARG A 106 -2.80 12.49 8.93
CA ARG A 106 -3.63 11.50 8.26
C ARG A 106 -2.96 10.14 8.34
N THR A 107 -3.68 9.19 8.91
CA THR A 107 -3.20 7.83 9.12
C THR A 107 -4.07 6.86 8.32
N TYR A 108 -3.43 5.94 7.60
CA TYR A 108 -4.11 4.87 6.86
C TYR A 108 -3.54 3.52 7.25
N ILE A 109 -4.41 2.55 7.42
CA ILE A 109 -4.02 1.15 7.55
C ILE A 109 -4.68 0.38 6.41
N LYS A 110 -3.85 -0.25 5.59
CA LYS A 110 -4.27 -1.10 4.48
C LYS A 110 -3.91 -2.54 4.79
N PRO A 111 -4.86 -3.34 5.29
CA PRO A 111 -4.62 -4.75 5.54
C PRO A 111 -4.43 -5.50 4.23
N MET A 112 -3.58 -6.51 4.24
CA MET A 112 -3.38 -7.45 3.14
C MET A 112 -2.92 -6.84 1.79
N ALA A 113 -2.37 -5.62 1.76
CA ALA A 113 -1.91 -5.00 0.53
C ALA A 113 -0.85 -5.87 -0.19
N ASN A 114 0.05 -6.47 0.56
CA ASN A 114 1.10 -7.34 0.03
C ASN A 114 0.61 -8.69 -0.54
N TRP A 115 -0.63 -9.09 -0.25
CA TRP A 115 -1.22 -10.32 -0.82
C TRP A 115 -1.51 -10.23 -2.31
N ILE A 116 -1.54 -9.02 -2.86
CA ILE A 116 -1.62 -8.79 -4.31
C ILE A 116 -0.41 -9.41 -5.01
N TRP A 117 0.77 -9.26 -4.45
CA TRP A 117 2.00 -9.85 -4.98
C TRP A 117 2.03 -11.36 -4.85
N LEU A 118 1.53 -11.89 -3.73
CA LEU A 118 1.39 -13.33 -3.53
C LEU A 118 0.43 -13.94 -4.56
N GLY A 119 -0.70 -13.30 -4.81
CA GLY A 119 -1.65 -13.73 -5.84
C GLY A 119 -1.05 -13.74 -7.25
N SER A 120 -0.29 -12.71 -7.59
CA SER A 120 0.43 -12.62 -8.86
C SER A 120 1.48 -13.73 -9.00
N ALA A 121 2.24 -14.01 -7.94
CA ALA A 121 3.22 -15.09 -7.92
C ALA A 121 2.57 -16.47 -8.08
N LEU A 122 1.44 -16.72 -7.41
CA LEU A 122 0.68 -17.96 -7.56
C LEU A 122 0.12 -18.14 -8.98
N MET A 123 -0.36 -17.07 -9.60
CA MET A 123 -0.81 -17.11 -11.01
C MET A 123 0.36 -17.43 -11.95
N ALA A 124 1.51 -16.82 -11.75
CA ALA A 124 2.71 -17.10 -12.54
C ALA A 124 3.15 -18.56 -12.40
N LEU A 125 3.18 -19.09 -11.17
CA LEU A 125 3.48 -20.50 -10.91
C LEU A 125 2.46 -21.44 -11.56
N GLY A 126 1.17 -21.16 -11.45
CA GLY A 126 0.12 -21.92 -12.12
C GLY A 126 0.27 -21.94 -13.64
N GLY A 127 0.63 -20.79 -14.21
CA GLY A 127 0.93 -20.68 -15.65
C GLY A 127 2.15 -21.51 -16.06
N LEU A 128 3.23 -21.47 -15.29
CA LEU A 128 4.43 -22.28 -15.53
C LEU A 128 4.13 -23.79 -15.48
N ILE A 129 3.38 -24.22 -14.45
CA ILE A 129 2.96 -25.63 -14.30
C ILE A 129 2.10 -26.05 -15.50
N SER A 130 1.15 -25.22 -15.92
CA SER A 130 0.29 -25.46 -17.07
C SER A 130 1.09 -25.57 -18.38
N LEU A 131 2.10 -24.73 -18.56
CA LEU A 131 3.00 -24.80 -19.73
C LEU A 131 3.89 -26.03 -19.73
N THR A 132 4.23 -26.57 -18.56
CA THR A 132 5.08 -27.74 -18.43
C THR A 132 4.29 -29.04 -18.62
N ASP A 133 2.96 -29.02 -18.42
CA ASP A 133 2.11 -30.20 -18.59
C ASP A 133 1.89 -30.53 -20.07
N ARG A 134 2.59 -31.56 -20.51
CA ARG A 134 2.51 -32.09 -21.89
C ARG A 134 1.11 -32.58 -22.29
N ARG A 135 0.24 -32.97 -21.35
CA ARG A 135 -1.07 -33.51 -21.64
C ARG A 135 -1.99 -32.52 -22.35
N PHE A 136 -1.93 -31.27 -22.03
CA PHE A 136 -2.77 -30.24 -22.67
C PHE A 136 -2.30 -29.87 -24.08
N ARG A 137 -1.01 -30.05 -24.41
CA ARG A 137 -0.50 -29.79 -25.76
C ARG A 137 -0.93 -30.86 -26.78
N VAL A 138 -1.12 -32.11 -26.36
CA VAL A 138 -1.50 -33.20 -27.25
C VAL A 138 -3.00 -33.15 -27.57
N ALA A 139 -3.85 -32.70 -26.66
CA ALA A 139 -5.28 -32.59 -26.90
C ALA A 139 -5.65 -31.48 -27.91
N ALA A 140 -4.87 -30.40 -27.98
CA ALA A 140 -5.09 -29.35 -28.97
C ALA A 140 -4.71 -29.76 -30.40
N GLY A 141 -3.77 -30.71 -30.57
CA GLY A 141 -3.36 -31.26 -31.87
C GLY A 141 -4.32 -32.29 -32.48
N ALA A 142 -5.08 -33.00 -31.63
CA ALA A 142 -5.97 -34.07 -32.03
C ALA A 142 -7.31 -33.60 -32.65
N ARG A 143 -7.62 -32.31 -32.58
CA ARG A 143 -8.91 -31.78 -33.08
C ARG A 143 -8.92 -31.37 -34.53
N LYS A 144 -7.89 -31.70 -35.32
CA LYS A 144 -7.73 -31.25 -36.72
C LYS A 144 -7.76 -32.39 -37.75
N GLN A 145 -8.47 -33.47 -37.47
CA GLN A 145 -8.80 -34.48 -38.49
C GLN A 145 -10.27 -34.90 -38.39
N THR A 146 -11.17 -33.96 -38.70
CA THR A 146 -12.47 -34.40 -39.25
C THR A 146 -12.31 -34.42 -40.75
N THR A 147 -11.96 -35.56 -41.24
CA THR A 147 -12.00 -35.90 -42.68
C THR A 147 -13.44 -35.68 -43.15
N ILE A 148 -13.65 -34.71 -44.02
CA ILE A 148 -14.88 -34.66 -44.80
C ILE A 148 -14.83 -35.86 -45.74
N GLY A 149 -15.68 -36.82 -45.43
CA GLY A 149 -15.77 -38.09 -46.15
C GLY A 149 -16.07 -37.88 -47.62
N GLY A 150 -15.37 -38.64 -48.43
CA GLY A 150 -15.55 -38.65 -49.88
C GLY A 150 -16.95 -39.14 -50.26
N VAL A 151 -17.50 -38.48 -51.23
CA VAL A 151 -18.63 -38.96 -52.05
C VAL A 151 -18.04 -39.85 -53.14
N PRO A 152 -18.50 -41.10 -53.29
CA PRO A 152 -18.13 -41.89 -54.45
C PRO A 152 -18.87 -41.34 -55.67
N ALA A 153 -18.12 -41.12 -56.77
CA ALA A 153 -18.68 -40.84 -58.10
C ALA A 153 -19.12 -42.17 -58.75
N GLU A 154 -20.34 -42.21 -59.22
CA GLU A 154 -20.74 -43.06 -60.33
C GLU A 154 -20.50 -42.34 -61.66
#